data_8cb15b3d0e4f7cb82e530fcbc034e0e5
#
_entry.id   8cb15b3d0e4f7cb82e530fcbc034e0e5
#
_cell.length_a   1.000
_cell.length_b   1.000
_cell.length_c   1.000
_cell.angle_alpha   90.00
_cell.angle_beta   90.00
_cell.angle_gamma   90.00
#
_symmetry.space_group_name_H-M   'P 1'
#
loop_
_entity.id
_entity.type
_entity.pdbx_description
1 polymer ?
#
loop_
_entity_poly.entity_id
_entity_poly.type
_entity_poly.pdbx_seq_one_letter_code
_entity_poly.pdbx_strand_id
1 'polypeptide(L)'
;MDITTITKLQQDLLFKVITRLKAEDAKAGSSLNESSLAQQFEVSRTPIRAVLKHLSTQGITKVVPYKGSVLQTDAADIEIAGQDSDKR
;
A
#
# COMPACT_ATOMS: atom_id res chain seq x y z
N MET A 1 19.03 14.06 -4.23
CA MET A 1 17.71 13.67 -4.29
C MET A 1 17.56 12.20 -4.34
N ASP A 2 16.73 11.73 -3.58
CA ASP A 2 16.54 10.30 -3.49
C ASP A 2 15.45 9.89 -4.44
N ILE A 3 15.83 9.22 -5.48
CA ILE A 3 14.86 8.83 -6.48
C ILE A 3 14.01 7.69 -6.06
N THR A 4 14.35 7.03 -4.97
CA THR A 4 13.51 5.94 -4.51
C THR A 4 12.44 6.43 -3.57
N THR A 5 12.52 7.68 -3.18
CA THR A 5 11.56 8.24 -2.26
C THR A 5 10.30 8.63 -3.02
N ILE A 6 9.17 8.19 -2.55
CA ILE A 6 7.91 8.59 -3.16
C ILE A 6 7.60 10.01 -2.74
N THR A 7 6.78 10.68 -3.52
CA THR A 7 6.43 12.06 -3.22
C THR A 7 5.61 12.13 -1.95
N LYS A 8 5.50 13.33 -1.40
CA LYS A 8 4.70 13.51 -0.20
C LYS A 8 3.25 13.10 -0.43
N LEU A 9 2.72 13.43 -1.59
CA LEU A 9 1.38 13.04 -1.93
C LEU A 9 1.24 11.52 -1.93
N GLN A 10 2.23 10.84 -2.46
CA GLN A 10 2.21 9.38 -2.50
C GLN A 10 2.38 8.80 -1.12
N GLN A 11 3.13 9.47 -0.24
CA GLN A 11 3.27 9.01 1.13
C GLN A 11 1.94 9.11 1.88
N ASP A 12 1.21 10.19 1.65
CA ASP A 12 -0.10 10.34 2.26
C ASP A 12 -1.04 9.26 1.76
N LEU A 13 -0.97 8.99 0.47
CA LEU A 13 -1.81 7.96 -0.13
C LEU A 13 -1.42 6.58 0.39
N LEU A 14 -0.14 6.33 0.52
CA LEU A 14 0.37 5.08 1.07
C LEU A 14 -0.22 4.84 2.46
N PHE A 15 -0.16 5.87 3.30
CA PHE A 15 -0.71 5.79 4.64
C PHE A 15 -2.20 5.49 4.61
N LYS A 16 -2.93 6.15 3.71
CA LYS A 16 -4.37 5.94 3.59
C LYS A 16 -4.69 4.52 3.14
N VAL A 17 -3.92 4.01 2.20
CA VAL A 17 -4.14 2.65 1.70
C VAL A 17 -3.92 1.65 2.82
N ILE A 18 -2.82 1.79 3.55
CA ILE A 18 -2.53 0.86 4.64
C ILE A 18 -3.58 0.97 5.74
N THR A 19 -3.97 2.19 6.07
CA THR A 19 -5.00 2.40 7.08
C THR A 19 -6.30 1.72 6.67
N ARG A 20 -6.65 1.83 5.39
CA ARG A 20 -7.85 1.19 4.89
C ARG A 20 -7.77 -0.33 4.99
N LEU A 21 -6.62 -0.87 4.62
CA LEU A 21 -6.43 -2.32 4.70
C LEU A 21 -6.55 -2.81 6.13
N LYS A 22 -6.01 -2.05 7.06
CA LYS A 22 -6.12 -2.41 8.47
C LYS A 22 -7.56 -2.31 8.95
N ALA A 23 -8.28 -1.29 8.51
CA ALA A 23 -9.67 -1.12 8.89
C ALA A 23 -10.53 -2.26 8.39
N GLU A 24 -10.17 -2.81 7.23
CA GLU A 24 -10.89 -3.94 6.65
C GLU A 24 -10.39 -5.27 7.16
N ASP A 25 -9.36 -5.24 7.98
CA ASP A 25 -8.73 -6.45 8.51
C ASP A 25 -8.31 -7.37 7.35
N ALA A 26 -7.72 -6.78 6.32
CA ALA A 26 -7.30 -7.54 5.16
C ALA A 26 -6.25 -8.57 5.54
N LYS A 27 -6.32 -9.73 4.95
CA LYS A 27 -5.42 -10.83 5.28
C LYS A 27 -4.47 -11.11 4.14
N ALA A 28 -3.40 -11.79 4.46
CA ALA A 28 -2.45 -12.23 3.43
C ALA A 28 -3.22 -13.01 2.37
N GLY A 29 -2.89 -12.78 1.12
CA GLY A 29 -3.58 -13.40 0.00
C GLY A 29 -4.66 -12.54 -0.61
N SER A 30 -5.01 -11.42 0.03
CA SER A 30 -6.02 -10.52 -0.52
C SER A 30 -5.50 -9.82 -1.76
N SER A 31 -6.34 -9.73 -2.79
CA SER A 31 -5.97 -8.99 -4.00
C SER A 31 -6.25 -7.51 -3.81
N LEU A 32 -5.33 -6.69 -4.28
CA LEU A 32 -5.47 -5.25 -4.22
C LEU A 32 -5.65 -4.73 -5.63
N ASN A 33 -6.83 -4.22 -5.92
CA ASN A 33 -7.19 -3.77 -7.26
C ASN A 33 -6.92 -2.28 -7.42
N GLU A 34 -6.09 -1.92 -8.40
CA GLU A 34 -5.74 -0.52 -8.64
C GLU A 34 -6.95 0.35 -8.89
N SER A 35 -7.85 -0.13 -9.75
CA SER A 35 -9.02 0.65 -10.10
C SER A 35 -9.92 0.89 -8.90
N SER A 36 -10.10 -0.14 -8.11
CA SER A 36 -10.93 -0.04 -6.92
C SER A 36 -10.35 0.95 -5.93
N LEU A 37 -9.05 0.86 -5.68
CA LEU A 37 -8.39 1.78 -4.75
C LEU A 37 -8.41 3.21 -5.27
N ALA A 38 -8.22 3.38 -6.58
CA ALA A 38 -8.26 4.71 -7.16
C ALA A 38 -9.64 5.32 -6.97
N GLN A 39 -10.68 4.53 -7.15
CA GLN A 39 -12.04 5.03 -6.93
C GLN A 39 -12.28 5.36 -5.47
N GLN A 40 -11.83 4.51 -4.58
CA GLN A 40 -12.05 4.73 -3.16
C GLN A 40 -11.40 6.01 -2.66
N PHE A 41 -10.23 6.32 -3.19
CA PHE A 41 -9.51 7.50 -2.74
C PHE A 41 -9.65 8.67 -3.69
N GLU A 42 -10.45 8.51 -4.74
CA GLU A 42 -10.75 9.57 -5.69
C GLU A 42 -9.48 10.14 -6.32
N VAL A 43 -8.61 9.25 -6.74
CA VAL A 43 -7.38 9.62 -7.44
C VAL A 43 -7.27 8.79 -8.69
N SER A 44 -6.33 9.14 -9.57
CA SER A 44 -6.09 8.32 -10.75
C SER A 44 -5.34 7.06 -10.33
N ARG A 45 -5.18 6.14 -11.26
CA ARG A 45 -4.49 4.89 -10.96
C ARG A 45 -2.99 5.05 -10.83
N THR A 46 -2.45 6.08 -11.46
CA THR A 46 -1.00 6.28 -11.45
C THR A 46 -0.41 6.36 -10.05
N PRO A 47 -0.92 7.21 -9.15
CA PRO A 47 -0.38 7.24 -7.79
C PRO A 47 -0.66 5.95 -7.02
N ILE A 48 -1.78 5.28 -7.31
CA ILE A 48 -2.07 4.00 -6.67
C ILE A 48 -1.03 2.97 -7.08
N ARG A 49 -0.70 2.93 -8.37
CA ARG A 49 0.31 2.01 -8.87
C ARG A 49 1.65 2.24 -8.20
N ALA A 50 2.01 3.52 -8.01
CA ALA A 50 3.26 3.86 -7.35
C ALA A 50 3.26 3.36 -5.90
N VAL A 51 2.14 3.51 -5.21
CA VAL A 51 2.03 3.03 -3.84
C VAL A 51 2.16 1.52 -3.78
N LEU A 52 1.47 0.82 -4.66
CA LEU A 52 1.53 -0.64 -4.66
C LEU A 52 2.94 -1.12 -5.00
N LYS A 53 3.61 -0.43 -5.91
CA LYS A 53 4.97 -0.78 -6.25
C LYS A 53 5.89 -0.58 -5.06
N HIS A 54 5.69 0.51 -4.33
CA HIS A 54 6.47 0.78 -3.13
C HIS A 54 6.26 -0.33 -2.09
N LEU A 55 5.02 -0.75 -1.89
CA LEU A 55 4.73 -1.84 -0.97
C LEU A 55 5.39 -3.13 -1.43
N SER A 56 5.45 -3.34 -2.72
CA SER A 56 6.08 -4.52 -3.27
C SER A 56 7.58 -4.54 -2.97
N THR A 57 8.23 -3.39 -3.03
CA THR A 57 9.67 -3.33 -2.74
C THR A 57 9.93 -3.64 -1.27
N GLN A 58 8.93 -3.49 -0.43
CA GLN A 58 9.07 -3.78 0.99
C GLN A 58 8.57 -5.17 1.36
N GLY A 59 8.15 -5.94 0.37
CA GLY A 59 7.69 -7.29 0.62
C GLY A 59 6.28 -7.38 1.17
N ILE A 60 5.57 -6.27 1.23
CA ILE A 60 4.21 -6.25 1.77
C ILE A 60 3.22 -6.77 0.76
N THR A 61 3.47 -6.49 -0.53
CA THR A 61 2.63 -7.03 -1.60
C THR A 61 3.51 -7.74 -2.60
N LYS A 62 2.87 -8.45 -3.52
CA LYS A 62 3.57 -9.15 -4.57
C LYS A 62 2.69 -9.11 -5.81
N VAL A 63 3.30 -8.89 -6.96
CA VAL A 63 2.55 -8.91 -8.21
C VAL A 63 2.43 -10.36 -8.67
N VAL A 64 1.21 -10.80 -8.87
CA VAL A 64 0.92 -12.17 -9.29
C VAL A 64 0.24 -12.09 -10.65
N PRO A 65 0.71 -12.86 -11.64
CA PRO A 65 0.08 -12.84 -12.96
C PRO A 65 -1.41 -13.08 -12.83
N TYR A 66 -2.19 -12.32 -13.57
CA TYR A 66 -3.64 -12.42 -13.64
C TYR A 66 -4.37 -11.95 -12.39
N LYS A 67 -3.65 -11.71 -11.30
CA LYS A 67 -4.29 -11.24 -10.08
C LYS A 67 -3.91 -9.82 -9.71
N GLY A 68 -2.78 -9.36 -10.22
CA GLY A 68 -2.26 -8.04 -9.86
C GLY A 68 -1.54 -8.10 -8.53
N SER A 69 -1.70 -7.07 -7.73
CA SER A 69 -1.02 -7.01 -6.43
C SER A 69 -1.77 -7.83 -5.39
N VAL A 70 -1.03 -8.64 -4.67
CA VAL A 70 -1.60 -9.51 -3.65
C VAL A 70 -0.86 -9.24 -2.35
N LEU A 71 -1.63 -9.09 -1.27
CA LEU A 71 -1.06 -8.83 0.03
C LEU A 71 -0.31 -10.06 0.52
N GLN A 72 0.91 -9.86 0.99
CA GLN A 72 1.75 -10.97 1.44
C GLN A 72 1.70 -11.20 2.94
N THR A 73 1.15 -10.25 3.66
CA THR A 73 1.06 -10.33 5.11
C THR A 73 -0.30 -9.77 5.51
N ASP A 74 -0.76 -10.11 6.70
CA ASP A 74 -2.02 -9.54 7.19
C ASP A 74 -1.81 -8.05 7.41
N ALA A 75 -2.85 -7.27 7.12
CA ALA A 75 -2.76 -5.83 7.26
C ALA A 75 -2.39 -5.43 8.69
N ALA A 76 -2.86 -6.18 9.66
CA ALA A 76 -2.57 -5.87 11.06
C ALA A 76 -1.07 -5.92 11.37
N ASP A 77 -0.32 -6.68 10.57
CA ASP A 77 1.11 -6.82 10.79
C ASP A 77 1.94 -5.81 10.02
N ILE A 78 1.31 -4.96 9.23
CA ILE A 78 2.06 -3.96 8.47
C ILE A 78 2.45 -2.83 9.39
N GLU A 79 3.73 -2.48 9.36
CA GLU A 79 4.22 -1.35 10.12
C GLU A 79 4.40 -0.19 9.17
N ILE A 80 3.91 0.96 9.56
CA ILE A 80 4.05 2.15 8.74
C ILE A 80 5.26 2.92 9.23
N ALA A 81 6.30 2.92 8.41
CA ALA A 81 7.54 3.59 8.76
C ALA A 81 7.27 5.04 9.08
N GLY A 82 7.87 5.52 10.10
CA GLY A 82 7.73 6.90 10.50
C GLY A 82 6.51 7.17 11.35
N GLN A 83 5.69 6.17 11.51
CA GLN A 83 4.53 6.32 12.27
C GLN A 83 4.75 6.04 13.69
N ASP A 84 5.45 5.13 13.96
CA ASP A 84 5.56 4.65 15.17
C ASP A 84 6.51 5.16 15.88
N SER A 85 6.79 5.67 15.81
CA SER A 85 7.55 6.11 16.50
C SER A 85 7.77 5.76 17.70
N ASP A 86 7.76 5.42 18.10
CA ASP A 86 7.98 5.09 18.99
C ASP A 86 7.58 4.49 19.76
N LYS A 87 7.38 4.13 19.96
CA LYS A 87 7.02 3.56 20.67
C LYS A 87 7.64 2.93 21.27
N ARG A 88 8.19 3.02 21.57
CA ARG A 88 8.73 2.44 22.16
C ARG A 88 8.99 2.72 22.90
#